data_86da16be7ef3e99f97bd5a2afce387cd
#
_entry.id   86da16be7ef3e99f97bd5a2afce387cd
#
_cell.length_a   1.000
_cell.length_b   1.000
_cell.length_c   1.000
_cell.angle_alpha   90.00
_cell.angle_beta   90.00
_cell.angle_gamma   90.00
#
_symmetry.space_group_name_H-M   'P 1'
#
loop_
_entity.id
_entity.type
_entity.pdbx_description
1 polymer ?
#
loop_
_entity_poly.entity_id
_entity_poly.type
_entity_poly.pdbx_seq_one_letter_code
_entity_poly.pdbx_strand_id
1 'polypeptide(L)'
;GVYAITSGTVILNRAGNQILRGLASAPSAYYNLVLSNSGIKTLAGNTVIQHDLSIDNTASFDVSASHYSLSIGGDWNVTSTHTNPFVEQLGTVTFNGSDVQGISTVLAGGETFYNLVINNSNAVNLNCPVNVSSPSGSGNAITLNNGSVLVTNNNDIFVTGDWIDNGATFNPGNATVTFNGTGTQAITGTASLSFYNLVFTNTGYTTLGTPILANNITISGTAALDVSASNHSITLTGDWT
;
A
#
# COMPACT_ATOMS: atom_id res chain seq x y z
N GLY A 1 8.65 29.65 -6.57
CA GLY A 1 9.16 29.88 -5.21
C GLY A 1 9.32 28.57 -4.47
N VAL A 2 10.34 28.46 -3.66
CA VAL A 2 10.56 27.30 -2.77
C VAL A 2 9.61 27.45 -1.58
N TYR A 3 8.89 26.37 -1.27
CA TYR A 3 8.06 26.29 -0.07
C TYR A 3 8.64 25.17 0.81
N ALA A 4 9.46 25.57 1.77
CA ALA A 4 10.09 24.63 2.69
C ALA A 4 9.48 24.81 4.08
N ILE A 5 8.82 23.77 4.56
CA ILE A 5 8.36 23.66 5.94
C ILE A 5 9.19 22.57 6.59
N THR A 6 10.02 22.94 7.54
CA THR A 6 10.83 22.02 8.33
C THR A 6 10.12 21.53 9.59
N SER A 7 8.97 22.11 9.89
CA SER A 7 8.09 21.74 11.00
C SER A 7 6.72 22.43 10.82
N GLY A 8 5.69 21.95 11.51
CA GLY A 8 4.37 22.52 11.50
C GLY A 8 3.39 21.80 10.55
N THR A 9 2.15 22.26 10.54
CA THR A 9 1.05 21.60 9.86
C THR A 9 0.38 22.53 8.85
N VAL A 10 0.18 22.05 7.64
CA VAL A 10 -0.69 22.67 6.65
C VAL A 10 -2.06 22.03 6.73
N ILE A 11 -3.10 22.83 6.91
CA ILE A 11 -4.48 22.37 7.04
C ILE A 11 -5.32 22.94 5.90
N LEU A 12 -5.88 22.06 5.07
CA LEU A 12 -6.91 22.40 4.09
C LEU A 12 -8.27 22.10 4.68
N ASN A 13 -8.92 23.10 5.28
CA ASN A 13 -10.19 22.95 6.01
C ASN A 13 -11.36 23.76 5.44
N ARG A 14 -11.25 24.31 4.24
CA ARG A 14 -12.39 24.95 3.59
C ARG A 14 -13.40 23.90 3.12
N ALA A 15 -14.68 24.14 3.34
CA ALA A 15 -15.75 23.35 2.75
C ALA A 15 -15.66 23.37 1.22
N GLY A 16 -15.93 22.23 0.58
CA GLY A 16 -15.86 22.06 -0.87
C GLY A 16 -14.45 21.79 -1.38
N ASN A 17 -14.34 21.79 -2.69
CA ASN A 17 -13.13 21.35 -3.38
C ASN A 17 -11.97 22.36 -3.24
N GLN A 18 -10.76 21.82 -3.08
CA GLN A 18 -9.53 22.59 -3.02
C GLN A 18 -8.45 21.90 -3.85
N ILE A 19 -7.56 22.71 -4.43
CA ILE A 19 -6.38 22.20 -5.13
C ILE A 19 -5.18 22.31 -4.17
N LEU A 20 -4.48 21.19 -3.99
CA LEU A 20 -3.26 21.09 -3.24
C LEU A 20 -2.07 21.15 -4.19
N ARG A 21 -1.20 22.15 -4.01
CA ARG A 21 0.02 22.26 -4.80
C ARG A 21 0.93 21.05 -4.58
N GLY A 22 1.41 20.45 -5.67
CA GLY A 22 2.43 19.41 -5.60
C GLY A 22 3.78 19.96 -5.13
N LEU A 23 4.43 19.28 -4.21
CA LEU A 23 5.74 19.59 -3.66
C LEU A 23 6.58 18.29 -3.68
N ALA A 24 7.39 18.13 -4.73
CA ALA A 24 7.98 16.84 -5.10
C ALA A 24 9.37 16.54 -4.51
N SER A 25 10.04 17.50 -3.89
CA SER A 25 11.39 17.29 -3.38
C SER A 25 11.81 18.37 -2.39
N ALA A 26 12.68 17.98 -1.44
CA ALA A 26 13.30 18.93 -0.56
C ALA A 26 14.03 20.05 -1.35
N PRO A 27 13.97 21.34 -0.91
CA PRO A 27 13.31 21.76 0.31
C PRO A 27 11.81 21.98 0.19
N SER A 28 11.17 21.63 -0.95
CA SER A 28 9.74 21.81 -1.18
C SER A 28 8.97 20.55 -0.80
N ALA A 29 8.42 20.53 0.41
CA ALA A 29 7.61 19.45 0.97
C ALA A 29 6.64 20.01 2.01
N TYR A 30 5.59 19.28 2.33
CA TYR A 30 4.80 19.48 3.54
C TYR A 30 5.50 18.77 4.71
N TYR A 31 5.45 19.35 5.91
CA TYR A 31 5.88 18.61 7.10
C TYR A 31 4.74 17.71 7.55
N ASN A 32 3.66 18.27 8.12
CA ASN A 32 2.38 17.57 8.31
C ASN A 32 1.34 18.15 7.35
N LEU A 33 0.44 17.30 6.87
CA LEU A 33 -0.68 17.70 6.03
C LEU A 33 -1.99 17.18 6.62
N VAL A 34 -2.94 18.07 6.84
CA VAL A 34 -4.30 17.74 7.29
C VAL A 34 -5.30 18.19 6.22
N LEU A 35 -6.08 17.28 5.72
CA LEU A 35 -7.16 17.50 4.77
C LEU A 35 -8.48 17.31 5.53
N SER A 36 -9.24 18.37 5.72
CA SER A 36 -10.35 18.36 6.66
C SER A 36 -11.58 19.06 6.10
N ASN A 37 -12.68 19.05 6.89
CA ASN A 37 -13.99 19.56 6.55
C ASN A 37 -14.66 18.69 5.45
N SER A 38 -14.96 19.24 4.25
CA SER A 38 -15.68 18.50 3.19
C SER A 38 -15.09 18.77 1.81
N GLY A 39 -15.55 17.96 0.83
CA GLY A 39 -15.16 18.08 -0.56
C GLY A 39 -13.80 17.45 -0.87
N ILE A 40 -13.46 17.48 -2.15
CA ILE A 40 -12.28 16.82 -2.69
C ILE A 40 -11.07 17.76 -2.62
N LYS A 41 -9.97 17.27 -2.05
CA LYS A 41 -8.66 17.94 -2.02
C LYS A 41 -7.79 17.27 -3.09
N THR A 42 -7.64 17.92 -4.24
CA THR A 42 -6.99 17.33 -5.42
C THR A 42 -5.54 17.78 -5.52
N LEU A 43 -4.62 16.85 -5.74
CA LEU A 43 -3.22 17.13 -6.01
C LEU A 43 -3.03 17.79 -7.39
N ALA A 44 -2.10 18.74 -7.45
CA ALA A 44 -1.64 19.37 -8.69
C ALA A 44 -0.16 19.02 -9.03
N GLY A 45 0.40 17.98 -8.42
CA GLY A 45 1.76 17.50 -8.69
C GLY A 45 2.19 16.45 -7.67
N ASN A 46 3.25 15.72 -7.98
CA ASN A 46 3.89 14.80 -7.04
C ASN A 46 4.19 15.50 -5.71
N THR A 47 4.04 14.80 -4.61
CA THR A 47 4.07 15.43 -3.29
C THR A 47 4.85 14.58 -2.29
N VAL A 48 5.67 15.27 -1.50
CA VAL A 48 6.35 14.73 -0.32
C VAL A 48 5.70 15.32 0.93
N ILE A 49 5.31 14.47 1.85
CA ILE A 49 4.88 14.77 3.20
C ILE A 49 5.94 14.17 4.11
N GLN A 50 6.74 15.02 4.77
CA GLN A 50 7.91 14.59 5.55
C GLN A 50 7.53 13.86 6.84
N HIS A 51 6.30 14.07 7.32
CA HIS A 51 5.77 13.47 8.52
C HIS A 51 4.34 12.98 8.26
N ASP A 52 3.32 13.40 9.03
CA ASP A 52 2.01 12.80 9.01
C ASP A 52 1.07 13.37 7.94
N LEU A 53 0.24 12.48 7.39
CA LEU A 53 -0.96 12.81 6.63
C LEU A 53 -2.20 12.42 7.43
N SER A 54 -3.15 13.37 7.55
CA SER A 54 -4.49 13.11 8.08
C SER A 54 -5.57 13.50 7.08
N ILE A 55 -6.57 12.65 6.91
CA ILE A 55 -7.78 12.92 6.13
C ILE A 55 -8.98 12.77 7.07
N ASP A 56 -9.63 13.89 7.38
CA ASP A 56 -10.57 13.98 8.48
C ASP A 56 -11.97 14.42 8.04
N ASN A 57 -12.94 14.27 8.93
CA ASN A 57 -14.35 14.68 8.77
C ASN A 57 -15.03 13.99 7.56
N THR A 58 -15.32 14.75 6.50
CA THR A 58 -15.90 14.25 5.24
C THR A 58 -15.05 14.66 4.04
N ALA A 59 -13.77 14.97 4.25
CA ALA A 59 -12.84 15.27 3.17
C ALA A 59 -12.48 14.00 2.37
N SER A 60 -12.22 14.19 1.09
CA SER A 60 -11.63 13.17 0.23
C SER A 60 -10.33 13.73 -0.38
N PHE A 61 -9.31 12.89 -0.48
CA PHE A 61 -8.02 13.24 -1.06
C PHE A 61 -7.85 12.51 -2.42
N ASP A 62 -7.66 13.27 -3.49
CA ASP A 62 -7.55 12.75 -4.84
C ASP A 62 -6.16 13.06 -5.40
N VAL A 63 -5.41 12.03 -5.79
CA VAL A 63 -4.10 12.20 -6.45
C VAL A 63 -4.22 12.69 -7.91
N SER A 64 -5.44 13.05 -8.35
CA SER A 64 -5.73 13.58 -9.68
C SER A 64 -5.64 12.53 -10.81
N ALA A 65 -6.39 12.75 -11.87
CA ALA A 65 -6.30 11.95 -13.09
C ALA A 65 -4.91 12.02 -13.78
N SER A 66 -4.00 12.85 -13.27
CA SER A 66 -2.58 12.85 -13.68
C SER A 66 -1.74 11.81 -12.89
N HIS A 67 -2.38 11.08 -11.97
CA HIS A 67 -1.77 9.95 -11.24
C HIS A 67 -0.51 10.35 -10.45
N TYR A 68 -0.59 11.47 -9.74
CA TYR A 68 0.54 11.96 -8.95
C TYR A 68 0.91 11.01 -7.82
N SER A 69 2.21 10.92 -7.56
CA SER A 69 2.75 10.09 -6.48
C SER A 69 2.83 10.86 -5.17
N LEU A 70 2.71 10.09 -4.06
CA LEU A 70 2.89 10.56 -2.70
C LEU A 70 4.07 9.84 -2.06
N SER A 71 4.87 10.59 -1.30
CA SER A 71 5.91 10.04 -0.43
C SER A 71 5.60 10.50 1.00
N ILE A 72 5.47 9.56 1.93
CA ILE A 72 5.01 9.77 3.30
C ILE A 72 6.13 9.37 4.26
N GLY A 73 6.55 10.32 5.09
CA GLY A 73 7.61 10.12 6.09
C GLY A 73 7.11 9.78 7.49
N GLY A 74 5.83 9.99 7.79
CA GLY A 74 5.17 9.67 9.04
C GLY A 74 3.95 8.79 8.85
N ASP A 75 2.93 8.96 9.68
CA ASP A 75 1.72 8.14 9.68
C ASP A 75 0.73 8.55 8.57
N TRP A 76 -0.02 7.56 8.10
CA TRP A 76 -1.21 7.70 7.27
C TRP A 76 -2.44 7.49 8.12
N ASN A 77 -3.19 8.56 8.39
CA ASN A 77 -4.35 8.52 9.26
C ASN A 77 -5.61 8.98 8.52
N VAL A 78 -6.59 8.08 8.35
CA VAL A 78 -7.87 8.39 7.74
C VAL A 78 -8.98 8.23 8.77
N THR A 79 -9.52 9.35 9.22
CA THR A 79 -10.71 9.41 10.11
C THR A 79 -11.93 9.97 9.37
N SER A 80 -11.78 10.24 8.07
CA SER A 80 -12.86 10.74 7.23
C SER A 80 -13.97 9.70 7.07
N THR A 81 -15.21 10.16 7.20
CA THR A 81 -16.42 9.36 6.96
C THR A 81 -16.92 9.48 5.51
N HIS A 82 -16.15 10.09 4.62
CA HIS A 82 -16.44 10.06 3.19
C HIS A 82 -16.43 8.62 2.68
N THR A 83 -17.29 8.29 1.74
CA THR A 83 -17.38 6.91 1.19
C THR A 83 -16.11 6.46 0.45
N ASN A 84 -15.35 7.41 -0.08
CA ASN A 84 -14.04 7.21 -0.67
C ASN A 84 -13.11 8.35 -0.19
N PRO A 85 -12.48 8.23 0.99
CA PRO A 85 -11.67 9.29 1.55
C PRO A 85 -10.32 9.44 0.86
N PHE A 86 -9.82 8.41 0.19
CA PHE A 86 -8.64 8.45 -0.66
C PHE A 86 -8.98 7.94 -2.07
N VAL A 87 -8.79 8.79 -3.07
CA VAL A 87 -8.98 8.47 -4.48
C VAL A 87 -7.59 8.28 -5.10
N GLU A 88 -7.15 7.02 -5.12
CA GLU A 88 -5.79 6.62 -5.46
C GLU A 88 -5.48 6.75 -6.95
N GLN A 89 -6.51 6.82 -7.81
CA GLN A 89 -6.36 6.81 -9.26
C GLN A 89 -5.41 5.68 -9.72
N LEU A 90 -4.32 6.03 -10.46
CA LEU A 90 -3.22 5.12 -10.78
C LEU A 90 -1.91 5.56 -10.07
N GLY A 91 -2.04 6.27 -8.95
CA GLY A 91 -0.91 6.84 -8.23
C GLY A 91 -0.13 5.81 -7.41
N THR A 92 1.10 6.19 -7.07
CA THR A 92 1.95 5.40 -6.16
C THR A 92 2.06 6.11 -4.83
N VAL A 93 1.84 5.37 -3.74
CA VAL A 93 2.13 5.84 -2.38
C VAL A 93 3.35 5.11 -1.85
N THR A 94 4.35 5.86 -1.41
CA THR A 94 5.59 5.34 -0.84
C THR A 94 5.71 5.74 0.62
N PHE A 95 5.85 4.76 1.50
CA PHE A 95 6.20 4.97 2.92
C PHE A 95 7.71 4.88 3.05
N ASN A 96 8.37 6.01 3.38
CA ASN A 96 9.83 6.12 3.40
C ASN A 96 10.36 6.89 4.60
N GLY A 97 9.66 6.84 5.72
CA GLY A 97 10.08 7.47 6.96
C GLY A 97 11.36 6.89 7.55
N SER A 98 11.91 7.60 8.52
CA SER A 98 13.03 7.15 9.35
C SER A 98 12.60 6.57 10.69
N ASP A 99 11.34 6.78 11.06
CA ASP A 99 10.72 6.26 12.28
C ASP A 99 9.65 5.22 11.93
N VAL A 100 9.12 4.53 12.92
CA VAL A 100 7.99 3.61 12.72
C VAL A 100 6.79 4.37 12.18
N GLN A 101 6.18 3.88 11.11
CA GLN A 101 5.00 4.44 10.48
C GLN A 101 3.77 3.54 10.66
N GLY A 102 2.59 4.13 10.73
CA GLY A 102 1.31 3.42 10.78
C GLY A 102 0.41 3.75 9.59
N ILE A 103 -0.33 2.76 9.10
CA ILE A 103 -1.43 2.95 8.15
C ILE A 103 -2.73 2.66 8.87
N SER A 104 -3.59 3.66 9.01
CA SER A 104 -4.83 3.59 9.77
C SER A 104 -6.00 4.18 9.00
N THR A 105 -7.14 3.51 9.02
CA THR A 105 -8.41 4.04 8.51
C THR A 105 -9.59 3.60 9.39
N VAL A 106 -10.64 4.42 9.40
CA VAL A 106 -11.93 4.05 10.03
C VAL A 106 -12.84 3.27 9.07
N LEU A 107 -12.43 3.09 7.81
CA LEU A 107 -13.21 2.32 6.85
C LEU A 107 -13.18 0.83 7.19
N ALA A 108 -14.34 0.21 7.28
CA ALA A 108 -14.47 -1.21 7.60
C ALA A 108 -13.78 -2.14 6.57
N GLY A 109 -13.66 -1.70 5.32
CA GLY A 109 -12.99 -2.43 4.24
C GLY A 109 -11.46 -2.23 4.20
N GLY A 110 -10.92 -1.41 5.09
CA GLY A 110 -9.49 -1.07 5.09
C GLY A 110 -9.13 0.09 4.16
N GLU A 111 -7.83 0.35 4.03
CA GLU A 111 -7.31 1.39 3.15
C GLU A 111 -7.00 0.83 1.77
N THR A 112 -7.20 1.64 0.73
CA THR A 112 -6.95 1.21 -0.66
C THR A 112 -5.87 2.08 -1.29
N PHE A 113 -4.87 1.42 -1.88
CA PHE A 113 -3.81 2.04 -2.69
C PHE A 113 -3.82 1.42 -4.08
N TYR A 114 -3.46 2.19 -5.10
CA TYR A 114 -3.22 1.63 -6.43
C TYR A 114 -1.86 0.91 -6.46
N ASN A 115 -0.76 1.63 -6.27
CA ASN A 115 0.56 1.05 -6.03
C ASN A 115 1.03 1.43 -4.62
N LEU A 116 1.51 0.45 -3.85
CA LEU A 116 2.05 0.64 -2.52
C LEU A 116 3.53 0.25 -2.49
N VAL A 117 4.37 1.18 -2.05
CA VAL A 117 5.81 0.94 -1.89
C VAL A 117 6.21 1.12 -0.43
N ILE A 118 6.81 0.11 0.15
CA ILE A 118 7.38 0.13 1.49
C ILE A 118 8.91 0.31 1.37
N ASN A 119 9.42 1.41 1.92
CA ASN A 119 10.82 1.80 1.86
C ASN A 119 11.30 2.35 3.22
N ASN A 120 10.81 1.79 4.31
CA ASN A 120 11.12 2.19 5.68
C ASN A 120 11.79 1.04 6.42
N SER A 121 13.02 1.25 6.89
CA SER A 121 13.82 0.24 7.59
C SER A 121 13.42 0.04 9.06
N ASN A 122 12.64 0.96 9.65
CA ASN A 122 12.21 0.84 11.04
C ASN A 122 10.85 0.12 11.20
N ALA A 123 9.96 0.24 10.35
CA ALA A 123 8.75 -0.54 10.08
C ALA A 123 7.61 0.33 9.53
N VAL A 124 6.77 -0.27 8.70
CA VAL A 124 5.42 0.21 8.41
C VAL A 124 4.43 -0.80 9.00
N ASN A 125 3.62 -0.34 9.93
CA ASN A 125 2.63 -1.13 10.66
C ASN A 125 1.25 -0.96 10.01
N LEU A 126 0.59 -2.05 9.66
CA LEU A 126 -0.80 -2.01 9.24
C LEU A 126 -1.69 -2.03 10.49
N ASN A 127 -2.47 -0.98 10.70
CA ASN A 127 -3.48 -0.90 11.77
C ASN A 127 -4.90 -1.09 11.21
N CYS A 128 -5.01 -1.47 9.96
CA CYS A 128 -6.25 -1.80 9.23
C CYS A 128 -5.90 -2.76 8.08
N PRO A 129 -6.88 -3.46 7.49
CA PRO A 129 -6.67 -4.17 6.24
C PRO A 129 -6.22 -3.23 5.12
N VAL A 130 -5.42 -3.75 4.19
CA VAL A 130 -4.91 -2.97 3.05
C VAL A 130 -5.27 -3.67 1.74
N ASN A 131 -5.83 -2.89 0.82
CA ASN A 131 -6.14 -3.31 -0.54
C ASN A 131 -5.15 -2.63 -1.50
N VAL A 132 -4.48 -3.41 -2.36
CA VAL A 132 -3.61 -2.87 -3.40
C VAL A 132 -4.20 -3.21 -4.75
N SER A 133 -4.74 -2.20 -5.44
CA SER A 133 -5.71 -2.36 -6.54
C SER A 133 -5.10 -2.29 -7.94
N SER A 134 -3.78 -2.14 -8.08
CA SER A 134 -3.14 -2.15 -9.41
C SER A 134 -3.33 -3.50 -10.08
N PRO A 135 -3.94 -3.55 -11.27
CA PRO A 135 -4.14 -4.83 -11.95
C PRO A 135 -2.82 -5.44 -12.41
N SER A 136 -2.79 -6.76 -12.49
CA SER A 136 -1.64 -7.52 -12.99
C SER A 136 -1.22 -7.08 -14.38
N GLY A 137 0.08 -7.00 -14.61
CA GLY A 137 0.65 -6.57 -15.91
C GLY A 137 0.69 -5.06 -16.13
N SER A 138 0.16 -4.23 -15.23
CA SER A 138 0.24 -2.77 -15.30
C SER A 138 1.40 -2.18 -14.49
N GLY A 139 2.16 -3.03 -13.83
CA GLY A 139 3.24 -2.65 -12.91
C GLY A 139 3.06 -3.30 -11.54
N ASN A 140 3.87 -2.89 -10.59
CA ASN A 140 3.95 -3.49 -9.29
C ASN A 140 2.81 -3.01 -8.39
N ALA A 141 1.95 -3.90 -7.90
CA ALA A 141 0.92 -3.51 -6.96
C ALA A 141 1.53 -3.21 -5.58
N ILE A 142 2.26 -4.17 -5.01
CA ILE A 142 2.99 -3.98 -3.76
C ILE A 142 4.48 -4.24 -3.98
N THR A 143 5.31 -3.30 -3.53
CA THR A 143 6.77 -3.42 -3.59
C THR A 143 7.36 -3.18 -2.21
N LEU A 144 8.09 -4.16 -1.71
CA LEU A 144 8.87 -4.07 -0.48
C LEU A 144 10.33 -3.88 -0.87
N ASN A 145 10.90 -2.70 -0.59
CA ASN A 145 12.27 -2.39 -0.95
C ASN A 145 13.28 -3.04 0.00
N ASN A 146 14.51 -3.21 -0.50
CA ASN A 146 15.58 -3.82 0.28
C ASN A 146 15.79 -3.12 1.64
N GLY A 147 15.84 -3.92 2.68
CA GLY A 147 16.02 -3.46 4.06
C GLY A 147 14.78 -2.81 4.69
N SER A 148 13.66 -2.70 3.97
CA SER A 148 12.41 -2.21 4.57
C SER A 148 11.75 -3.27 5.44
N VAL A 149 10.83 -2.83 6.31
CA VAL A 149 10.06 -3.71 7.19
C VAL A 149 8.58 -3.43 7.05
N LEU A 150 7.77 -4.47 6.76
CA LEU A 150 6.31 -4.41 6.77
C LEU A 150 5.76 -5.35 7.84
N VAL A 151 4.94 -4.83 8.73
CA VAL A 151 4.30 -5.57 9.82
C VAL A 151 2.78 -5.49 9.66
N THR A 152 2.12 -6.63 9.52
CA THR A 152 0.66 -6.65 9.29
C THR A 152 -0.16 -6.38 10.56
N ASN A 153 0.37 -6.64 11.75
CA ASN A 153 -0.38 -6.64 13.01
C ASN A 153 -1.66 -7.50 12.93
N ASN A 154 -1.60 -8.60 12.18
CA ASN A 154 -2.73 -9.50 11.86
C ASN A 154 -3.82 -8.87 10.97
N ASN A 155 -3.58 -7.75 10.31
CA ASN A 155 -4.47 -7.18 9.32
C ASN A 155 -4.20 -7.78 7.94
N ASP A 156 -5.25 -8.13 7.23
CA ASP A 156 -5.18 -8.79 5.93
C ASP A 156 -4.74 -7.84 4.82
N ILE A 157 -4.11 -8.42 3.79
CA ILE A 157 -3.70 -7.70 2.59
C ILE A 157 -4.37 -8.35 1.38
N PHE A 158 -5.00 -7.54 0.53
CA PHE A 158 -5.62 -7.96 -0.73
C PHE A 158 -4.85 -7.34 -1.89
N VAL A 159 -4.42 -8.17 -2.85
CA VAL A 159 -3.54 -7.76 -3.95
C VAL A 159 -4.15 -8.17 -5.28
N THR A 160 -4.44 -7.20 -6.16
CA THR A 160 -4.93 -7.49 -7.51
C THR A 160 -3.80 -7.55 -8.55
N GLY A 161 -2.60 -7.09 -8.23
CA GLY A 161 -1.40 -7.14 -9.07
C GLY A 161 -0.30 -8.00 -8.47
N ASP A 162 0.95 -7.59 -8.68
CA ASP A 162 2.12 -8.37 -8.29
C ASP A 162 2.59 -8.05 -6.86
N TRP A 163 3.23 -9.04 -6.24
CA TRP A 163 3.99 -8.89 -4.99
C TRP A 163 5.47 -8.96 -5.30
N ILE A 164 6.20 -7.90 -4.98
CA ILE A 164 7.64 -7.80 -5.21
C ILE A 164 8.36 -7.53 -3.90
N ASP A 165 9.25 -8.43 -3.51
CA ASP A 165 10.11 -8.28 -2.33
C ASP A 165 11.57 -8.21 -2.76
N ASN A 166 12.16 -7.03 -2.65
CA ASN A 166 13.55 -6.77 -3.02
C ASN A 166 14.54 -7.02 -1.87
N GLY A 167 14.17 -7.82 -0.89
CA GLY A 167 15.00 -8.11 0.29
C GLY A 167 14.55 -7.35 1.54
N ALA A 168 13.24 -7.20 1.68
CA ALA A 168 12.59 -6.65 2.87
C ALA A 168 12.43 -7.71 3.97
N THR A 169 12.02 -7.24 5.14
CA THR A 169 11.47 -8.08 6.20
C THR A 169 9.95 -7.95 6.20
N PHE A 170 9.26 -9.02 5.83
CA PHE A 170 7.81 -9.10 5.93
C PHE A 170 7.41 -9.90 7.16
N ASN A 171 6.68 -9.28 8.08
CA ASN A 171 6.16 -9.88 9.31
C ASN A 171 4.65 -10.09 9.17
N PRO A 172 4.20 -11.27 8.71
CA PRO A 172 2.79 -11.52 8.41
C PRO A 172 1.90 -11.63 9.66
N GLY A 173 2.46 -11.88 10.86
CA GLY A 173 1.63 -12.26 12.01
C GLY A 173 0.76 -13.45 11.66
N ASN A 174 -0.56 -13.35 11.93
CA ASN A 174 -1.57 -14.33 11.53
C ASN A 174 -2.42 -13.86 10.34
N ALA A 175 -1.96 -12.83 9.61
CA ALA A 175 -2.71 -12.24 8.51
C ALA A 175 -2.83 -13.17 7.30
N THR A 176 -3.86 -12.91 6.51
CA THR A 176 -4.06 -13.48 5.20
C THR A 176 -3.60 -12.51 4.11
N VAL A 177 -2.80 -13.01 3.17
CA VAL A 177 -2.54 -12.30 1.91
C VAL A 177 -3.36 -12.97 0.82
N THR A 178 -4.27 -12.21 0.22
CA THR A 178 -5.17 -12.70 -0.83
C THR A 178 -4.80 -12.13 -2.18
N PHE A 179 -4.48 -13.00 -3.13
CA PHE A 179 -4.30 -12.67 -4.54
C PHE A 179 -5.64 -12.81 -5.26
N ASN A 180 -6.26 -11.68 -5.63
CA ASN A 180 -7.63 -11.62 -6.17
C ASN A 180 -7.75 -10.83 -7.49
N GLY A 181 -6.66 -10.72 -8.24
CA GLY A 181 -6.66 -10.02 -9.53
C GLY A 181 -7.43 -10.76 -10.63
N THR A 182 -7.63 -10.08 -11.76
CA THR A 182 -8.35 -10.64 -12.92
C THR A 182 -7.41 -11.20 -14.00
N GLY A 183 -6.10 -11.20 -13.78
CA GLY A 183 -5.08 -11.67 -14.70
C GLY A 183 -4.01 -12.49 -14.01
N THR A 184 -2.91 -12.71 -14.73
CA THR A 184 -1.73 -13.38 -14.15
C THR A 184 -1.05 -12.44 -13.17
N GLN A 185 -0.82 -12.92 -11.95
CA GLN A 185 -0.09 -12.23 -10.90
C GLN A 185 1.24 -12.94 -10.65
N ALA A 186 2.22 -12.22 -10.12
CA ALA A 186 3.52 -12.78 -9.76
C ALA A 186 3.83 -12.52 -8.29
N ILE A 187 4.43 -13.50 -7.64
CA ILE A 187 5.09 -13.37 -6.35
C ILE A 187 6.59 -13.51 -6.59
N THR A 188 7.33 -12.42 -6.44
CA THR A 188 8.76 -12.38 -6.67
C THR A 188 9.51 -11.92 -5.44
N GLY A 189 10.72 -12.43 -5.25
CA GLY A 189 11.57 -12.04 -4.13
C GLY A 189 13.03 -12.38 -4.37
N THR A 190 13.92 -11.72 -3.63
CA THR A 190 15.36 -11.99 -3.66
C THR A 190 15.75 -13.17 -2.77
N ALA A 191 14.84 -13.61 -1.90
CA ALA A 191 14.96 -14.74 -1.00
C ALA A 191 13.61 -15.45 -0.85
N SER A 192 13.56 -16.58 -0.13
CA SER A 192 12.32 -17.24 0.23
C SER A 192 11.41 -16.32 1.04
N LEU A 193 10.15 -16.22 0.64
CA LEU A 193 9.15 -15.38 1.30
C LEU A 193 8.33 -16.20 2.29
N SER A 194 7.99 -15.57 3.41
CA SER A 194 7.21 -16.21 4.47
C SER A 194 5.86 -15.52 4.62
N PHE A 195 4.78 -16.30 4.49
CA PHE A 195 3.40 -15.86 4.71
C PHE A 195 2.77 -16.68 5.83
N TYR A 196 1.73 -16.16 6.48
CA TYR A 196 0.94 -16.99 7.38
C TYR A 196 -0.17 -17.70 6.58
N ASN A 197 -1.16 -17.00 6.07
CA ASN A 197 -2.14 -17.57 5.16
C ASN A 197 -1.99 -16.93 3.76
N LEU A 198 -2.00 -17.78 2.73
CA LEU A 198 -2.11 -17.39 1.34
C LEU A 198 -3.43 -17.86 0.75
N VAL A 199 -4.16 -16.95 0.11
CA VAL A 199 -5.42 -17.25 -0.58
C VAL A 199 -5.32 -16.78 -2.01
N PHE A 200 -5.65 -17.67 -2.96
CA PHE A 200 -5.70 -17.37 -4.38
C PHE A 200 -7.15 -17.49 -4.87
N THR A 201 -7.70 -16.36 -5.30
CA THR A 201 -9.06 -16.25 -5.86
C THR A 201 -9.07 -15.56 -7.21
N ASN A 202 -7.88 -15.26 -7.75
CA ASN A 202 -7.72 -14.62 -9.04
C ASN A 202 -8.28 -15.48 -10.19
N THR A 203 -8.61 -14.84 -11.30
CA THR A 203 -9.14 -15.58 -12.48
C THR A 203 -8.06 -16.06 -13.43
N GLY A 204 -6.78 -15.79 -13.13
CA GLY A 204 -5.60 -16.21 -13.87
C GLY A 204 -4.67 -17.06 -13.03
N TYR A 205 -3.42 -17.11 -13.46
CA TYR A 205 -2.36 -17.81 -12.73
C TYR A 205 -1.68 -16.85 -11.75
N THR A 206 -1.25 -17.39 -10.60
CA THR A 206 -0.22 -16.73 -9.79
C THR A 206 1.08 -17.49 -9.98
N THR A 207 2.10 -16.82 -10.52
CA THR A 207 3.42 -17.43 -10.77
C THR A 207 4.35 -17.19 -9.61
N LEU A 208 5.15 -18.18 -9.23
CA LEU A 208 6.21 -18.03 -8.23
C LEU A 208 7.54 -17.75 -8.89
N GLY A 209 8.12 -16.60 -8.60
CA GLY A 209 9.50 -16.23 -8.94
C GLY A 209 10.48 -16.41 -7.77
N THR A 210 10.03 -16.97 -6.64
CA THR A 210 10.84 -17.26 -5.46
C THR A 210 10.20 -18.41 -4.65
N PRO A 211 10.97 -19.17 -3.86
CA PRO A 211 10.38 -20.12 -2.90
C PRO A 211 9.49 -19.43 -1.87
N ILE A 212 8.43 -20.11 -1.45
CA ILE A 212 7.54 -19.62 -0.40
C ILE A 212 7.42 -20.61 0.76
N LEU A 213 7.27 -20.06 1.96
CA LEU A 213 6.84 -20.74 3.18
C LEU A 213 5.47 -20.16 3.57
N ALA A 214 4.49 -21.01 3.85
CA ALA A 214 3.20 -20.57 4.36
C ALA A 214 2.70 -21.52 5.47
N ASN A 215 1.86 -21.01 6.37
CA ASN A 215 1.12 -21.89 7.25
C ASN A 215 0.02 -22.58 6.44
N ASN A 216 -0.89 -21.83 5.83
CA ASN A 216 -1.95 -22.39 4.99
C ASN A 216 -1.94 -21.79 3.57
N ILE A 217 -2.34 -22.61 2.60
CA ILE A 217 -2.64 -22.18 1.24
C ILE A 217 -4.06 -22.62 0.87
N THR A 218 -4.86 -21.67 0.36
CA THR A 218 -6.18 -21.96 -0.20
C THR A 218 -6.24 -21.47 -1.64
N ILE A 219 -6.66 -22.34 -2.56
CA ILE A 219 -6.88 -22.02 -3.97
C ILE A 219 -8.36 -22.25 -4.27
N SER A 220 -9.08 -21.23 -4.73
CA SER A 220 -10.51 -21.33 -4.96
C SER A 220 -10.96 -20.74 -6.28
N GLY A 221 -12.15 -21.16 -6.74
CA GLY A 221 -12.71 -20.73 -8.01
C GLY A 221 -11.92 -21.21 -9.20
N THR A 222 -11.47 -20.32 -10.07
CA THR A 222 -10.63 -20.59 -11.25
C THR A 222 -9.16 -20.25 -11.06
N ALA A 223 -8.77 -19.90 -9.84
CA ALA A 223 -7.38 -19.56 -9.53
C ALA A 223 -6.45 -20.75 -9.73
N ALA A 224 -5.21 -20.47 -10.12
CA ALA A 224 -4.16 -21.47 -10.23
C ALA A 224 -2.83 -20.91 -9.73
N LEU A 225 -2.07 -21.73 -9.03
CA LEU A 225 -0.71 -21.42 -8.61
C LEU A 225 0.27 -22.17 -9.52
N ASP A 226 1.12 -21.42 -10.23
CA ASP A 226 2.06 -21.97 -11.19
C ASP A 226 3.51 -21.86 -10.68
N VAL A 227 4.14 -22.99 -10.47
CA VAL A 227 5.54 -23.11 -10.06
C VAL A 227 6.44 -23.62 -11.20
N SER A 228 5.86 -23.88 -12.38
CA SER A 228 6.51 -24.64 -13.47
C SER A 228 7.69 -23.92 -14.10
N ALA A 229 7.64 -22.59 -14.19
CA ALA A 229 8.64 -21.79 -14.89
C ALA A 229 10.02 -21.82 -14.21
N SER A 230 10.06 -21.95 -12.87
CA SER A 230 11.28 -21.83 -12.08
C SER A 230 11.48 -22.97 -11.07
N ASN A 231 10.53 -23.90 -10.98
CA ASN A 231 10.55 -25.03 -10.05
C ASN A 231 10.78 -24.62 -8.58
N HIS A 232 10.24 -23.49 -8.17
CA HIS A 232 10.37 -23.01 -6.79
C HIS A 232 9.60 -23.89 -5.81
N SER A 233 10.19 -24.11 -4.63
CA SER A 233 9.56 -24.90 -3.58
C SER A 233 8.46 -24.11 -2.86
N ILE A 234 7.43 -24.86 -2.48
CA ILE A 234 6.40 -24.42 -1.52
C ILE A 234 6.55 -25.29 -0.29
N THR A 235 6.73 -24.64 0.87
CA THR A 235 6.79 -25.34 2.15
C THR A 235 5.58 -24.93 2.98
N LEU A 236 4.82 -25.90 3.46
CA LEU A 236 3.66 -25.69 4.33
C LEU A 236 3.91 -26.23 5.73
N THR A 237 3.39 -25.51 6.73
CA THR A 237 3.34 -25.96 8.12
C THR A 237 1.93 -26.31 8.57
N GLY A 238 0.91 -25.96 7.79
CA GLY A 238 -0.50 -26.25 7.97
C GLY A 238 -1.12 -26.89 6.73
N ASP A 239 -2.29 -26.41 6.31
CA ASP A 239 -3.14 -27.06 5.33
C ASP A 239 -3.01 -26.50 3.90
N TRP A 240 -3.24 -27.35 2.92
CA TRP A 240 -3.47 -27.02 1.53
C TRP A 240 -4.91 -27.40 1.16
N THR A 241 -5.72 -26.41 0.75
CA THR A 241 -7.15 -26.59 0.40
C THR A 241 -7.51 -25.97 -0.94
#